data_1dadb89b372aa8db1e41d4a1722c8be4
#
_entry.id   1dadb89b372aa8db1e41d4a1722c8be4
#
_cell.length_a   1.000
_cell.length_b   1.000
_cell.length_c   1.000
_cell.angle_alpha   90.00
_cell.angle_beta   90.00
_cell.angle_gamma   90.00
#
_symmetry.space_group_name_H-M   'P 1'
#
loop_
_entity.id
_entity.type
_entity.pdbx_description
1 polymer ?
#
loop_
_entity_poly.entity_id
_entity_poly.type
_entity_poly.pdbx_seq_one_letter_code
_entity_poly.pdbx_strand_id
1 'polypeptide(L)'
;MPETLNKFLKNKGYCPVNLIFLKTKHYLIEAKINDVIGSFILDSGASNSCVCNTQEKKFKLETKISKISASSATSEMSNTNISKKNFIVISKWEDLIDLVTFDMSHINKTFNDKEIESVDGIIGADLLKKSKAILDYKSNKLYLKL
;
A
#
# COMPACT_ATOMS: atom_id res chain seq x y z
N MET A 1 -20.02 1.28 -30.08
CA MET A 1 -18.69 1.32 -29.41
C MET A 1 -18.65 0.34 -28.29
N PRO A 2 -17.70 -0.57 -28.28
CA PRO A 2 -17.56 -1.49 -27.14
C PRO A 2 -17.21 -0.73 -25.88
N GLU A 3 -17.80 -1.14 -24.76
CA GLU A 3 -17.53 -0.56 -23.46
C GLU A 3 -16.12 -0.92 -23.00
N THR A 4 -15.35 0.07 -22.51
CA THR A 4 -14.05 -0.18 -21.94
C THR A 4 -14.18 -0.75 -20.52
N LEU A 5 -13.17 -1.47 -20.05
CA LEU A 5 -13.14 -1.96 -18.68
C LEU A 5 -13.27 -0.80 -17.68
N ASN A 6 -12.56 0.30 -17.94
CA ASN A 6 -12.61 1.50 -17.10
C ASN A 6 -14.04 2.03 -16.95
N LYS A 7 -14.75 2.20 -18.07
CA LYS A 7 -16.13 2.68 -18.06
C LYS A 7 -17.05 1.70 -17.35
N PHE A 8 -16.91 0.42 -17.62
CA PHE A 8 -17.71 -0.62 -16.99
C PHE A 8 -17.53 -0.60 -15.46
N LEU A 9 -16.30 -0.56 -14.99
CA LEU A 9 -16.02 -0.56 -13.56
C LEU A 9 -16.46 0.73 -12.88
N LYS A 10 -16.29 1.88 -13.53
CA LYS A 10 -16.82 3.15 -13.01
C LYS A 10 -18.33 3.07 -12.82
N ASN A 11 -19.05 2.50 -13.77
CA ASN A 11 -20.50 2.32 -13.68
C ASN A 11 -20.89 1.35 -12.56
N LYS A 12 -19.98 0.48 -12.12
CA LYS A 12 -20.18 -0.43 -10.99
C LYS A 12 -19.75 0.18 -9.65
N GLY A 13 -19.37 1.45 -9.62
CA GLY A 13 -19.00 2.14 -8.39
C GLY A 13 -17.53 2.02 -8.00
N TYR A 14 -16.67 1.69 -8.96
CA TYR A 14 -15.23 1.64 -8.74
C TYR A 14 -14.56 2.94 -9.12
N CYS A 15 -13.55 3.36 -8.37
CA CYS A 15 -12.69 4.45 -8.77
C CYS A 15 -11.33 3.91 -9.25
N PRO A 16 -10.83 4.42 -10.40
CA PRO A 16 -9.52 4.04 -10.89
C PRO A 16 -8.42 4.78 -10.15
N VAL A 17 -7.32 4.07 -9.89
CA VAL A 17 -6.10 4.61 -9.30
C VAL A 17 -4.95 4.29 -10.25
N ASN A 18 -4.20 5.29 -10.64
CA ASN A 18 -3.04 5.09 -11.51
C ASN A 18 -1.88 4.49 -10.71
N LEU A 19 -1.24 3.48 -11.29
CA LEU A 19 -0.09 2.83 -10.71
C LEU A 19 1.15 3.13 -11.57
N ILE A 20 2.31 3.17 -10.92
CA ILE A 20 3.58 3.31 -11.61
C ILE A 20 4.26 1.95 -11.60
N PHE A 21 4.51 1.40 -12.80
CA PHE A 21 5.23 0.13 -12.93
C PHE A 21 6.74 0.38 -12.99
N LEU A 22 7.44 -0.10 -11.97
CA LEU A 22 8.88 0.13 -11.86
C LEU A 22 9.69 -0.89 -12.66
N LYS A 23 10.95 -0.55 -12.95
CA LYS A 23 11.89 -1.48 -13.61
C LYS A 23 12.18 -2.73 -12.77
N THR A 24 11.91 -2.70 -11.48
CA THR A 24 11.94 -3.87 -10.58
C THR A 24 10.70 -4.74 -10.68
N LYS A 25 9.72 -4.34 -11.52
CA LYS A 25 8.43 -5.01 -11.70
C LYS A 25 7.51 -4.93 -10.49
N HIS A 26 7.75 -3.96 -9.61
CA HIS A 26 6.83 -3.58 -8.56
C HIS A 26 5.93 -2.46 -9.04
N TYR A 27 4.72 -2.38 -8.48
CA TYR A 27 3.87 -1.21 -8.62
C TYR A 27 4.06 -0.27 -7.45
N LEU A 28 4.15 1.04 -7.74
CA LEU A 28 4.02 2.09 -6.74
C LEU A 28 2.61 2.66 -6.79
N ILE A 29 2.09 2.97 -5.60
CA ILE A 29 0.81 3.62 -5.43
C ILE A 29 0.97 4.78 -4.45
N GLU A 30 0.33 5.91 -4.77
CA GLU A 30 0.27 7.04 -3.86
C GLU A 30 -0.92 6.89 -2.92
N ALA A 31 -0.69 7.13 -1.65
CA ALA A 31 -1.75 7.14 -0.64
C ALA A 31 -1.49 8.23 0.39
N LYS A 32 -2.55 8.72 1.02
CA LYS A 32 -2.43 9.60 2.19
C LYS A 32 -2.76 8.79 3.43
N ILE A 33 -1.89 8.86 4.42
CA ILE A 33 -2.16 8.29 5.74
C ILE A 33 -2.18 9.45 6.73
N ASN A 34 -3.29 9.58 7.45
CA ASN A 34 -3.51 10.69 8.39
C ASN A 34 -3.21 12.05 7.73
N ASP A 35 -3.69 12.24 6.51
CA ASP A 35 -3.56 13.43 5.67
C ASP A 35 -2.15 13.70 5.13
N VAL A 36 -1.22 12.76 5.26
CA VAL A 36 0.15 12.91 4.77
C VAL A 36 0.38 12.00 3.57
N ILE A 37 0.82 12.57 2.46
CA ILE A 37 1.10 11.84 1.22
C ILE A 37 2.32 10.95 1.39
N GLY A 38 2.22 9.71 0.93
CA GLY A 38 3.32 8.78 0.86
C GLY A 38 3.31 7.94 -0.41
N SER A 39 4.41 7.28 -0.66
CA SER A 39 4.60 6.37 -1.78
C SER A 39 4.77 4.94 -1.25
N PHE A 40 3.99 4.03 -1.78
CA PHE A 40 3.91 2.66 -1.26
C PHE A 40 4.08 1.64 -2.37
N ILE A 41 4.66 0.50 -2.02
CA ILE A 41 4.64 -0.66 -2.91
C ILE A 41 3.26 -1.31 -2.79
N LEU A 42 2.63 -1.60 -3.92
CA LEU A 42 1.41 -2.40 -3.94
C LEU A 42 1.81 -3.87 -4.01
N ASP A 43 1.51 -4.62 -2.96
CA ASP A 43 1.92 -6.03 -2.85
C ASP A 43 0.76 -6.90 -2.35
N SER A 44 0.11 -7.58 -3.29
CA SER A 44 -0.99 -8.49 -2.96
C SER A 44 -0.55 -9.71 -2.15
N GLY A 45 0.75 -10.00 -2.10
CA GLY A 45 1.32 -11.07 -1.30
C GLY A 45 1.60 -10.69 0.15
N ALA A 46 1.56 -9.40 0.48
CA ALA A 46 1.70 -8.94 1.86
C ALA A 46 0.35 -9.03 2.56
N SER A 47 0.28 -9.75 3.67
CA SER A 47 -0.99 -9.92 4.39
C SER A 47 -1.45 -8.65 5.11
N ASN A 48 -0.51 -7.82 5.53
CA ASN A 48 -0.79 -6.57 6.24
C ASN A 48 -0.13 -5.40 5.51
N SER A 49 -0.85 -4.28 5.44
CA SER A 49 -0.26 -3.02 5.00
C SER A 49 0.69 -2.50 6.06
N CYS A 50 1.79 -1.92 5.63
CA CYS A 50 2.91 -1.58 6.48
C CYS A 50 3.43 -0.17 6.20
N VAL A 51 4.04 0.43 7.23
CA VAL A 51 4.78 1.68 7.11
C VAL A 51 6.20 1.44 7.62
N CYS A 52 7.19 2.02 6.97
CA CYS A 52 8.56 1.97 7.45
C CYS A 52 8.64 2.58 8.86
N ASN A 53 9.33 1.89 9.77
CA ASN A 53 9.43 2.33 11.17
C ASN A 53 10.06 3.72 11.31
N THR A 54 10.92 4.13 10.36
CA THR A 54 11.50 5.47 10.35
C THR A 54 10.50 6.57 9.98
N GLN A 55 9.31 6.21 9.51
CA GLN A 55 8.28 7.14 9.03
C GLN A 55 7.08 7.24 9.97
N GLU A 56 7.15 6.65 11.16
CA GLU A 56 6.04 6.69 12.11
C GLU A 56 5.62 8.12 12.46
N LYS A 57 6.58 9.01 12.68
CA LYS A 57 6.29 10.43 12.98
C LYS A 57 5.72 11.15 11.78
N LYS A 58 6.23 10.88 10.59
CA LYS A 58 5.75 11.50 9.35
C LYS A 58 4.25 11.29 9.19
N PHE A 59 3.78 10.06 9.41
CA PHE A 59 2.38 9.69 9.25
C PHE A 59 1.57 9.79 10.53
N LYS A 60 2.11 10.37 11.57
CA LYS A 60 1.40 10.57 12.86
C LYS A 60 0.87 9.27 13.46
N LEU A 61 1.65 8.20 13.36
CA LEU A 61 1.25 6.90 13.88
C LEU A 61 1.43 6.82 15.38
N GLU A 62 0.42 6.28 16.07
CA GLU A 62 0.52 5.87 17.45
C GLU A 62 0.72 4.36 17.47
N THR A 63 1.89 3.91 17.94
CA THR A 63 2.27 2.51 17.82
C THR A 63 2.31 1.80 19.16
N LYS A 64 2.03 0.50 19.10
CA LYS A 64 2.19 -0.45 20.19
C LYS A 64 3.07 -1.61 19.71
N ILE A 65 3.75 -2.28 20.64
CA ILE A 65 4.48 -3.49 20.30
C ILE A 65 3.49 -4.53 19.81
N SER A 66 3.72 -5.04 18.59
CA SER A 66 2.87 -6.04 17.99
C SER A 66 3.29 -7.44 18.43
N LYS A 67 2.30 -8.26 18.81
CA LYS A 67 2.49 -9.70 18.99
C LYS A 67 2.31 -10.46 17.69
N ILE A 68 1.90 -9.77 16.63
CA ILE A 68 1.69 -10.36 15.31
C ILE A 68 2.99 -10.16 14.54
N SER A 69 3.68 -11.26 14.24
CA SER A 69 4.76 -11.19 13.27
C SER A 69 4.16 -10.82 11.92
N ALA A 70 4.61 -9.71 11.35
CA ALA A 70 4.33 -9.43 9.96
C ALA A 70 5.08 -10.50 9.15
N SER A 71 4.39 -11.53 8.75
CA SER A 71 4.99 -12.52 7.87
C SER A 71 4.95 -11.99 6.44
N SER A 72 6.06 -11.49 5.98
CA SER A 72 6.38 -11.69 4.58
C SER A 72 6.85 -13.14 4.44
N ALA A 73 6.64 -13.73 3.29
CA ALA A 73 6.84 -15.17 3.06
C ALA A 73 8.24 -15.73 3.40
N THR A 74 9.18 -14.96 3.91
CA THR A 74 10.58 -15.35 4.03
C THR A 74 11.31 -14.93 5.29
N SER A 75 10.72 -14.16 6.21
CA SER A 75 11.46 -13.80 7.42
C SER A 75 10.54 -13.42 8.57
N GLU A 76 10.88 -13.94 9.74
CA GLU A 76 10.36 -13.40 10.98
C GLU A 76 10.81 -11.94 11.10
N MET A 77 9.86 -11.03 11.11
CA MET A 77 10.16 -9.65 11.41
C MET A 77 10.08 -9.48 12.91
N SER A 78 11.25 -9.49 13.56
CA SER A 78 11.40 -9.03 14.92
C SER A 78 11.24 -7.51 14.95
N ASN A 79 10.65 -6.95 16.00
CA ASN A 79 10.46 -5.51 16.23
C ASN A 79 9.41 -4.84 15.34
N THR A 80 8.29 -5.52 15.14
CA THR A 80 7.14 -4.88 14.50
C THR A 80 6.28 -4.19 15.55
N ASN A 81 5.81 -3.00 15.23
CA ASN A 81 4.80 -2.30 16.00
C ASN A 81 3.50 -2.28 15.21
N ILE A 82 2.40 -2.09 15.90
CA ILE A 82 1.09 -1.94 15.25
C ILE A 82 0.51 -0.57 15.60
N SER A 83 -0.06 0.10 14.62
CA SER A 83 -0.82 1.33 14.78
C SER A 83 -2.23 1.11 14.27
N LYS A 84 -3.23 1.35 15.12
CA LYS A 84 -4.62 1.05 14.79
C LYS A 84 -5.38 2.28 14.35
N LYS A 85 -6.40 2.06 13.50
CA LYS A 85 -7.40 3.04 13.09
C LYS A 85 -6.79 4.29 12.45
N ASN A 86 -5.86 4.07 11.53
CA ASN A 86 -5.29 5.15 10.73
C ASN A 86 -6.21 5.48 9.56
N PHE A 87 -6.38 6.77 9.29
CA PHE A 87 -7.19 7.21 8.17
C PHE A 87 -6.37 7.15 6.90
N ILE A 88 -6.83 6.36 5.93
CA ILE A 88 -6.14 6.22 4.64
C ILE A 88 -7.04 6.69 3.51
N VAL A 89 -6.45 7.44 2.58
CA VAL A 89 -7.12 7.92 1.36
C VAL A 89 -6.29 7.52 0.16
N ILE A 90 -6.93 6.84 -0.78
CA ILE A 90 -6.33 6.52 -2.07
C ILE A 90 -7.29 7.01 -3.15
N SER A 91 -6.93 8.10 -3.84
CA SER A 91 -7.83 8.78 -4.77
C SER A 91 -9.15 9.15 -4.09
N LYS A 92 -10.28 8.63 -4.52
CA LYS A 92 -11.60 8.88 -3.93
C LYS A 92 -11.99 7.88 -2.86
N TRP A 93 -11.21 6.81 -2.69
CA TRP A 93 -11.48 5.78 -1.69
C TRP A 93 -10.85 6.17 -0.36
N GLU A 94 -11.60 5.98 0.72
CA GLU A 94 -11.10 6.25 2.07
C GLU A 94 -11.67 5.26 3.07
N ASP A 95 -10.88 4.95 4.08
CA ASP A 95 -11.29 4.06 5.17
C ASP A 95 -10.30 4.19 6.35
N LEU A 96 -10.59 3.47 7.42
CA LEU A 96 -9.65 3.27 8.53
C LEU A 96 -8.90 1.97 8.31
N ILE A 97 -7.62 1.96 8.66
CA ILE A 97 -6.77 0.78 8.51
C ILE A 97 -5.79 0.66 9.68
N ASP A 98 -5.52 -0.57 10.06
CA ASP A 98 -4.44 -0.88 10.98
C ASP A 98 -3.16 -1.05 10.18
N LEU A 99 -2.07 -0.50 10.68
CA LEU A 99 -0.78 -0.52 9.99
C LEU A 99 0.27 -1.18 10.88
N VAL A 100 1.06 -2.04 10.28
CA VAL A 100 2.24 -2.61 10.93
C VAL A 100 3.44 -1.75 10.55
N THR A 101 4.34 -1.50 11.46
CA THR A 101 5.59 -0.81 11.16
C THR A 101 6.76 -1.77 11.30
N PHE A 102 7.71 -1.68 10.39
CA PHE A 102 8.92 -2.50 10.43
C PHE A 102 10.07 -1.84 9.70
N ASP A 103 11.26 -2.40 9.84
CA ASP A 103 12.45 -1.89 9.18
C ASP A 103 12.44 -2.25 7.69
N MET A 104 12.33 -1.25 6.84
CA MET A 104 12.35 -1.39 5.38
C MET A 104 13.69 -0.97 4.77
N SER A 105 14.73 -0.79 5.58
CA SER A 105 16.03 -0.31 5.10
C SER A 105 16.60 -1.21 3.99
N HIS A 106 16.43 -2.51 4.09
CA HIS A 106 16.89 -3.47 3.08
C HIS A 106 16.20 -3.28 1.74
N ILE A 107 14.88 -3.12 1.76
CA ILE A 107 14.07 -2.88 0.56
C ILE A 107 14.47 -1.56 -0.08
N ASN A 108 14.57 -0.49 0.72
CA ASN A 108 14.91 0.83 0.23
C ASN A 108 16.35 0.89 -0.30
N LYS A 109 17.28 0.16 0.32
CA LYS A 109 18.64 0.05 -0.20
C LYS A 109 18.63 -0.58 -1.60
N THR A 110 17.90 -1.66 -1.79
CA THR A 110 17.78 -2.32 -3.11
C THR A 110 17.21 -1.36 -4.15
N PHE A 111 16.17 -0.59 -3.78
CA PHE A 111 15.57 0.40 -4.66
C PHE A 111 16.55 1.52 -5.00
N ASN A 112 17.25 2.07 -4.00
CA ASN A 112 18.22 3.14 -4.22
C ASN A 112 19.39 2.68 -5.10
N ASP A 113 19.86 1.45 -4.95
CA ASP A 113 20.90 0.87 -5.80
C ASP A 113 20.48 0.81 -7.27
N LYS A 114 19.19 0.80 -7.55
CA LYS A 114 18.61 0.82 -8.91
C LYS A 114 18.07 2.19 -9.31
N GLU A 115 18.48 3.23 -8.59
CA GLU A 115 18.05 4.62 -8.84
C GLU A 115 16.53 4.83 -8.68
N ILE A 116 15.91 4.06 -7.80
CA ILE A 116 14.52 4.24 -7.42
C ILE A 116 14.50 4.87 -6.03
N GLU A 117 13.65 5.88 -5.85
CA GLU A 117 13.50 6.54 -4.56
C GLU A 117 12.97 5.59 -3.49
N SER A 118 13.30 5.86 -2.23
CA SER A 118 12.80 5.11 -1.10
C SER A 118 11.27 5.20 -1.01
N VAL A 119 10.66 4.10 -0.57
CA VAL A 119 9.22 4.04 -0.36
C VAL A 119 8.90 4.13 1.14
N ASP A 120 7.70 4.57 1.44
CA ASP A 120 7.24 4.77 2.83
C ASP A 120 6.64 3.50 3.43
N GLY A 121 6.20 2.57 2.61
CA GLY A 121 5.57 1.36 3.11
C GLY A 121 5.03 0.47 2.00
N ILE A 122 4.11 -0.41 2.40
CA ILE A 122 3.51 -1.42 1.54
C ILE A 122 2.00 -1.38 1.74
N ILE A 123 1.24 -1.38 0.65
CA ILE A 123 -0.20 -1.60 0.66
C ILE A 123 -0.42 -3.07 0.33
N GLY A 124 -1.00 -3.79 1.24
CA GLY A 124 -1.15 -5.24 1.16
C GLY A 124 -2.57 -5.75 0.94
N ALA A 125 -2.71 -7.06 1.09
CA ALA A 125 -3.96 -7.76 0.83
C ALA A 125 -5.11 -7.35 1.75
N ASP A 126 -4.82 -6.89 2.96
CA ASP A 126 -5.82 -6.40 3.91
C ASP A 126 -6.63 -5.24 3.33
N LEU A 127 -5.95 -4.25 2.77
CA LEU A 127 -6.60 -3.12 2.10
C LEU A 127 -7.28 -3.56 0.81
N LEU A 128 -6.60 -4.37 0.01
CA LEU A 128 -7.14 -4.82 -1.27
C LEU A 128 -8.45 -5.60 -1.09
N LYS A 129 -8.52 -6.44 -0.07
CA LYS A 129 -9.73 -7.18 0.24
C LYS A 129 -10.84 -6.24 0.74
N LYS A 130 -10.50 -5.31 1.63
CA LYS A 130 -11.45 -4.36 2.20
C LYS A 130 -12.09 -3.47 1.14
N SER A 131 -11.32 -3.06 0.16
CA SER A 131 -11.76 -2.19 -0.94
C SER A 131 -12.32 -2.97 -2.13
N LYS A 132 -12.40 -4.30 -2.05
CA LYS A 132 -12.84 -5.16 -3.15
C LYS A 132 -12.09 -4.85 -4.44
N ALA A 133 -10.77 -4.70 -4.33
CA ALA A 133 -9.91 -4.19 -5.37
C ALA A 133 -9.83 -5.11 -6.60
N ILE A 134 -9.69 -4.48 -7.75
CA ILE A 134 -9.41 -5.16 -9.02
C ILE A 134 -8.13 -4.57 -9.58
N LEU A 135 -7.14 -5.42 -9.80
CA LEU A 135 -5.84 -5.00 -10.34
C LEU A 135 -5.78 -5.30 -11.83
N ASP A 136 -5.55 -4.25 -12.62
CA ASP A 136 -5.48 -4.34 -14.08
C ASP A 136 -4.03 -4.08 -14.52
N TYR A 137 -3.31 -5.17 -14.80
CA TYR A 137 -1.95 -5.10 -15.32
C TYR A 137 -1.85 -4.54 -16.72
N LYS A 138 -2.90 -4.69 -17.51
CA LYS A 138 -2.89 -4.21 -18.90
C LYS A 138 -2.79 -2.68 -18.96
N SER A 139 -3.51 -2.00 -18.07
CA SER A 139 -3.57 -0.53 -18.06
C SER A 139 -2.83 0.09 -16.89
N ASN A 140 -2.15 -0.71 -16.04
CA ASN A 140 -1.47 -0.24 -14.83
C ASN A 140 -2.41 0.54 -13.91
N LYS A 141 -3.57 -0.05 -13.62
CA LYS A 141 -4.57 0.58 -12.76
C LYS A 141 -5.04 -0.35 -11.66
N LEU A 142 -5.34 0.24 -10.54
CA LEU A 142 -6.04 -0.40 -9.45
C LEU A 142 -7.44 0.22 -9.34
N TYR A 143 -8.46 -0.61 -9.25
CA TYR A 143 -9.83 -0.14 -9.06
C TYR A 143 -10.27 -0.48 -7.65
N LEU A 144 -10.78 0.53 -6.94
CA LEU A 144 -11.26 0.39 -5.58
C LEU A 144 -12.75 0.67 -5.54
N LYS A 145 -13.50 -0.18 -4.81
CA LYS A 145 -14.94 -0.06 -4.71
C LYS A 145 -15.33 1.04 -3.73
N LEU A 146 -16.03 2.05 -4.20
CA LEU A 146 -16.56 3.14 -3.37
C LEU A 146 -17.81 2.73 -2.59
#